data_39da558cfc959b72e3172ced13ec736b
#
_entry.id   39da558cfc959b72e3172ced13ec736b
#
_cell.length_a   1.000
_cell.length_b   1.000
_cell.length_c   1.000
_cell.angle_alpha   90.00
_cell.angle_beta   90.00
_cell.angle_gamma   90.00
#
_symmetry.space_group_name_H-M   'P 1'
#
loop_
_entity.id
_entity.type
_entity.pdbx_description
1 polymer ?
#
loop_
_entity_poly.entity_id
_entity_poly.type
_entity_poly.pdbx_seq_one_letter_code
_entity_poly.pdbx_strand_id
1 'polypeptide(L)'
;MDKAAQDPKGEAHYLDSMQNEKVYLGSYTLKQCREMEIGLGLDLKGGMNVILEVSVPEVVKALADHKEDPAFNKAVAKAAEGAKNSQSDFITLFVKEYKALAPDGNLAELFATQQLKGKVTTKSSDSEVEKVLRAEVQSAIDNSYNVLRTRIDRFGVVQP
;
A
#
# COMPACT_ATOMS: atom_id res chain seq x y z
N MET A 1 47.51 -2.23 3.38
CA MET A 1 46.15 -1.64 3.27
C MET A 1 45.20 -2.39 2.31
N ASP A 2 45.65 -3.41 1.54
CA ASP A 2 44.82 -3.97 0.46
C ASP A 2 44.05 -5.27 0.73
N LYS A 3 44.15 -5.85 1.94
CA LYS A 3 43.41 -7.09 2.26
C LYS A 3 42.01 -6.85 2.82
N ALA A 4 41.74 -5.67 3.39
CA ALA A 4 40.41 -5.34 3.94
C ALA A 4 39.37 -5.03 2.83
N ALA A 5 39.79 -4.54 1.69
CA ALA A 5 38.91 -4.19 0.56
C ALA A 5 38.32 -5.41 -0.19
N GLN A 6 38.77 -6.63 0.12
CA GLN A 6 38.32 -7.86 -0.55
C GLN A 6 37.33 -8.69 0.29
N ASP A 7 37.10 -8.34 1.55
CA ASP A 7 36.13 -9.04 2.41
C ASP A 7 35.11 -8.05 3.01
N PRO A 8 33.88 -7.98 2.47
CA PRO A 8 32.84 -7.08 2.97
C PRO A 8 32.47 -7.30 4.45
N LYS A 9 32.64 -8.53 4.96
CA LYS A 9 32.40 -8.83 6.38
C LYS A 9 33.54 -8.33 7.26
N GLY A 10 34.78 -8.42 6.79
CA GLY A 10 35.96 -7.89 7.47
C GLY A 10 35.93 -6.36 7.55
N GLU A 11 35.50 -5.69 6.46
CA GLU A 11 35.33 -4.23 6.44
C GLU A 11 34.25 -3.77 7.43
N ALA A 12 33.07 -4.41 7.43
CA ALA A 12 31.99 -4.09 8.35
C ALA A 12 32.40 -4.24 9.83
N HIS A 13 33.09 -5.33 10.16
CA HIS A 13 33.60 -5.57 11.51
C HIS A 13 34.68 -4.56 11.93
N TYR A 14 35.56 -4.18 11.01
CA TYR A 14 36.56 -3.15 11.25
C TYR A 14 35.92 -1.78 11.49
N LEU A 15 34.95 -1.38 10.64
CA LEU A 15 34.23 -0.13 10.80
C LEU A 15 33.40 -0.09 12.10
N ASP A 16 32.87 -1.23 12.51
CA ASP A 16 32.12 -1.35 13.77
C ASP A 16 33.05 -1.17 15.00
N SER A 17 34.25 -1.76 14.94
CA SER A 17 35.26 -1.58 15.98
C SER A 17 35.78 -0.14 16.10
N MET A 18 35.72 0.63 15.00
CA MET A 18 36.20 2.01 14.92
C MET A 18 35.13 3.07 15.20
N GLN A 19 33.89 2.67 15.51
CA GLN A 19 32.76 3.61 15.67
C GLN A 19 33.01 4.73 16.68
N ASN A 20 33.72 4.43 17.76
CA ASN A 20 34.00 5.39 18.84
C ASN A 20 35.38 6.06 18.70
N GLU A 21 36.16 5.70 17.67
CA GLU A 21 37.45 6.32 17.41
C GLU A 21 37.27 7.69 16.73
N LYS A 22 38.12 8.64 17.12
CA LYS A 22 38.14 9.99 16.56
C LYS A 22 38.82 9.99 15.21
N VAL A 23 38.03 10.05 14.13
CA VAL A 23 38.52 9.89 12.74
C VAL A 23 38.64 11.20 11.97
N TYR A 24 37.99 12.27 12.42
CA TYR A 24 37.99 13.55 11.73
C TYR A 24 38.35 14.71 12.66
N LEU A 25 39.38 15.48 12.27
CA LEU A 25 39.92 16.64 13.02
C LEU A 25 40.22 16.37 14.50
N GLY A 26 40.38 15.11 14.91
CA GLY A 26 40.61 14.72 16.31
C GLY A 26 39.44 14.99 17.28
N SER A 27 38.32 15.48 16.75
CA SER A 27 37.13 15.89 17.54
C SER A 27 35.90 15.02 17.31
N TYR A 28 35.73 14.47 16.10
CA TYR A 28 34.53 13.72 15.73
C TYR A 28 34.81 12.24 15.62
N THR A 29 33.94 11.40 16.22
CA THR A 29 34.01 9.95 16.08
C THR A 29 33.38 9.51 14.74
N LEU A 30 33.71 8.28 14.29
CA LEU A 30 33.13 7.72 13.09
C LEU A 30 31.61 7.69 13.16
N LYS A 31 31.02 7.38 14.32
CA LYS A 31 29.59 7.40 14.57
C LYS A 31 28.98 8.79 14.35
N GLN A 32 29.60 9.83 14.93
CA GLN A 32 29.14 11.21 14.76
C GLN A 32 29.25 11.68 13.30
N CYS A 33 30.32 11.30 12.59
CA CYS A 33 30.45 11.61 11.17
C CYS A 33 29.35 10.96 10.34
N ARG A 34 28.95 9.73 10.64
CA ARG A 34 27.84 9.03 9.97
C ARG A 34 26.49 9.65 10.29
N GLU A 35 26.27 10.09 11.52
CA GLU A 35 25.02 10.77 11.93
C GLU A 35 24.87 12.16 11.26
N MET A 36 26.00 12.80 10.96
CA MET A 36 26.05 14.09 10.25
C MET A 36 26.13 13.94 8.72
N GLU A 37 26.22 12.71 8.22
CA GLU A 37 26.25 12.45 6.78
C GLU A 37 24.97 12.99 6.11
N ILE A 38 25.15 13.86 5.14
CA ILE A 38 24.04 14.38 4.35
C ILE A 38 23.45 13.22 3.56
N GLY A 39 22.18 12.91 3.79
CA GLY A 39 21.43 11.93 3.01
C GLY A 39 21.40 12.37 1.54
N LEU A 40 22.23 11.75 0.71
CA LEU A 40 22.21 11.98 -0.73
C LEU A 40 20.87 11.49 -1.30
N GLY A 41 20.18 12.36 -2.03
CA GLY A 41 18.93 12.00 -2.71
C GLY A 41 19.14 10.97 -3.82
N LEU A 42 18.04 10.48 -4.39
CA LEU A 42 18.03 9.50 -5.49
C LEU A 42 18.91 9.91 -6.67
N ASP A 43 19.02 11.22 -6.96
CA ASP A 43 19.81 11.77 -8.07
C ASP A 43 21.31 11.55 -7.89
N LEU A 44 21.79 11.44 -6.65
CA LEU A 44 23.21 11.30 -6.33
C LEU A 44 23.61 9.87 -5.95
N LYS A 45 22.74 9.12 -5.26
CA LYS A 45 22.98 7.72 -4.91
C LYS A 45 22.47 6.73 -5.97
N GLY A 46 21.68 7.23 -6.91
CA GLY A 46 20.93 6.39 -7.83
C GLY A 46 19.74 5.74 -7.16
N GLY A 47 18.82 5.25 -7.94
CA GLY A 47 17.63 4.58 -7.42
C GLY A 47 16.49 4.65 -8.40
N MET A 48 15.34 4.13 -7.98
CA MET A 48 14.12 4.06 -8.77
C MET A 48 12.97 4.61 -7.92
N ASN A 49 12.23 5.55 -8.48
CA ASN A 49 10.96 5.98 -7.90
C ASN A 49 9.86 5.08 -8.47
N VAL A 50 9.14 4.37 -7.59
CA VAL A 50 8.04 3.47 -7.99
C VAL A 50 6.76 3.94 -7.33
N ILE A 51 5.74 4.19 -8.16
CA ILE A 51 4.39 4.50 -7.69
C ILE A 51 3.57 3.22 -7.80
N LEU A 52 2.98 2.79 -6.70
CA LEU A 52 2.12 1.62 -6.63
C LEU A 52 0.70 2.06 -6.30
N GLU A 53 -0.27 1.43 -6.96
CA GLU A 53 -1.68 1.69 -6.77
C GLU A 53 -2.42 0.40 -6.42
N VAL A 54 -3.32 0.46 -5.44
CA VAL A 54 -4.24 -0.65 -5.13
C VAL A 54 -5.46 -0.53 -6.02
N SER A 55 -5.78 -1.59 -6.76
CA SER A 55 -6.97 -1.64 -7.61
C SER A 55 -8.24 -1.77 -6.76
N VAL A 56 -8.88 -0.65 -6.45
CA VAL A 56 -10.15 -0.63 -5.71
C VAL A 56 -11.25 -1.47 -6.38
N PRO A 57 -11.41 -1.47 -7.73
CA PRO A 57 -12.36 -2.36 -8.40
C PRO A 57 -12.13 -3.84 -8.08
N GLU A 58 -10.88 -4.30 -8.05
CA GLU A 58 -10.58 -5.70 -7.76
C GLU A 58 -10.81 -6.05 -6.29
N VAL A 59 -10.54 -5.11 -5.37
CA VAL A 59 -10.88 -5.28 -3.94
C VAL A 59 -12.39 -5.43 -3.78
N VAL A 60 -13.20 -4.60 -4.43
CA VAL A 60 -14.67 -4.68 -4.36
C VAL A 60 -15.20 -5.99 -4.95
N LYS A 61 -14.63 -6.47 -6.05
CA LYS A 61 -14.98 -7.79 -6.60
C LYS A 61 -14.64 -8.93 -5.64
N ALA A 62 -13.47 -8.88 -5.01
CA ALA A 62 -13.06 -9.87 -4.02
C ALA A 62 -14.00 -9.87 -2.81
N LEU A 63 -14.40 -8.71 -2.30
CA LEU A 63 -15.37 -8.60 -1.19
C LEU A 63 -16.75 -9.16 -1.55
N ALA A 64 -17.14 -9.11 -2.82
CA ALA A 64 -18.36 -9.73 -3.35
C ALA A 64 -18.18 -11.22 -3.68
N ASP A 65 -17.07 -11.85 -3.27
CA ASP A 65 -16.72 -13.25 -3.56
C ASP A 65 -16.75 -13.57 -5.07
N HIS A 66 -16.28 -12.63 -5.90
CA HIS A 66 -16.23 -12.71 -7.36
C HIS A 66 -17.56 -13.15 -8.00
N LYS A 67 -18.69 -12.70 -7.45
CA LYS A 67 -20.02 -13.04 -7.99
C LYS A 67 -20.12 -12.72 -9.49
N GLU A 68 -20.60 -13.67 -10.27
CA GLU A 68 -20.84 -13.51 -11.70
C GLU A 68 -22.22 -12.87 -11.97
N ASP A 69 -22.51 -11.76 -11.30
CA ASP A 69 -23.71 -10.95 -11.56
C ASP A 69 -23.41 -9.96 -12.70
N PRO A 70 -24.15 -10.04 -13.83
CA PRO A 70 -23.91 -9.14 -14.97
C PRO A 70 -24.12 -7.66 -14.62
N ALA A 71 -25.09 -7.32 -13.75
CA ALA A 71 -25.34 -5.95 -13.33
C ALA A 71 -24.20 -5.44 -12.45
N PHE A 72 -23.73 -6.25 -11.51
CA PHE A 72 -22.57 -5.96 -10.68
C PHE A 72 -21.31 -5.72 -11.51
N ASN A 73 -20.97 -6.63 -12.43
CA ASN A 73 -19.77 -6.50 -13.24
C ASN A 73 -19.80 -5.28 -14.16
N LYS A 74 -20.97 -4.97 -14.75
CA LYS A 74 -21.16 -3.75 -15.55
C LYS A 74 -21.05 -2.48 -14.70
N ALA A 75 -21.60 -2.48 -13.47
CA ALA A 75 -21.49 -1.36 -12.56
C ALA A 75 -20.03 -1.10 -12.16
N VAL A 76 -19.28 -2.15 -11.82
CA VAL A 76 -17.84 -2.06 -11.49
C VAL A 76 -17.05 -1.50 -12.67
N ALA A 77 -17.28 -1.98 -13.90
CA ALA A 77 -16.58 -1.51 -15.09
C ALA A 77 -16.87 -0.01 -15.36
N LYS A 78 -18.13 0.40 -15.33
CA LYS A 78 -18.53 1.81 -15.52
C LYS A 78 -17.98 2.72 -14.42
N ALA A 79 -18.01 2.28 -13.16
CA ALA A 79 -17.46 3.03 -12.05
C ALA A 79 -15.93 3.19 -12.18
N ALA A 80 -15.23 2.16 -12.66
CA ALA A 80 -13.79 2.23 -12.90
C ALA A 80 -13.42 3.22 -14.02
N GLU A 81 -14.22 3.27 -15.10
CA GLU A 81 -14.05 4.27 -16.15
C GLU A 81 -14.38 5.67 -15.66
N GLY A 82 -15.47 5.82 -14.91
CA GLY A 82 -15.89 7.09 -14.33
C GLY A 82 -14.86 7.65 -13.36
N ALA A 83 -14.28 6.82 -12.52
CA ALA A 83 -13.27 7.22 -11.54
C ALA A 83 -11.97 7.74 -12.19
N LYS A 84 -11.60 7.24 -13.38
CA LYS A 84 -10.44 7.75 -14.13
C LYS A 84 -10.66 9.16 -14.68
N ASN A 85 -11.91 9.51 -14.97
CA ASN A 85 -12.30 10.76 -15.64
C ASN A 85 -12.92 11.79 -14.70
N SER A 86 -13.11 11.44 -13.43
CA SER A 86 -13.72 12.33 -12.41
C SER A 86 -12.95 12.27 -11.10
N GLN A 87 -13.11 13.31 -10.28
CA GLN A 87 -12.59 13.34 -8.91
C GLN A 87 -13.50 12.59 -7.92
N SER A 88 -14.53 11.91 -8.42
CA SER A 88 -15.47 11.18 -7.59
C SER A 88 -14.88 9.85 -7.14
N ASP A 89 -15.15 9.51 -5.89
CA ASP A 89 -14.72 8.24 -5.31
C ASP A 89 -15.38 7.05 -6.01
N PHE A 90 -14.58 6.00 -6.28
CA PHE A 90 -15.02 4.78 -6.97
C PHE A 90 -16.27 4.15 -6.32
N ILE A 91 -16.32 4.07 -4.99
CA ILE A 91 -17.43 3.41 -4.28
C ILE A 91 -18.74 4.17 -4.50
N THR A 92 -18.70 5.51 -4.45
CA THR A 92 -19.86 6.35 -4.75
C THR A 92 -20.38 6.12 -6.19
N LEU A 93 -19.45 6.09 -7.17
CA LEU A 93 -19.80 5.81 -8.56
C LEU A 93 -20.35 4.41 -8.73
N PHE A 94 -19.74 3.41 -8.11
CA PHE A 94 -20.20 2.02 -8.15
C PHE A 94 -21.63 1.88 -7.63
N VAL A 95 -21.93 2.43 -6.45
CA VAL A 95 -23.30 2.38 -5.87
C VAL A 95 -24.31 3.04 -6.79
N LYS A 96 -23.97 4.19 -7.37
CA LYS A 96 -24.83 4.91 -8.32
C LYS A 96 -25.10 4.09 -9.58
N GLU A 97 -24.06 3.54 -10.21
CA GLU A 97 -24.17 2.75 -11.44
C GLU A 97 -24.90 1.43 -11.19
N TYR A 98 -24.65 0.78 -10.05
CA TYR A 98 -25.35 -0.45 -9.69
C TYR A 98 -26.87 -0.20 -9.52
N LYS A 99 -27.27 0.86 -8.81
CA LYS A 99 -28.68 1.22 -8.66
C LYS A 99 -29.35 1.63 -9.97
N ALA A 100 -28.62 2.22 -10.89
CA ALA A 100 -29.11 2.54 -12.21
C ALA A 100 -29.37 1.29 -13.06
N LEU A 101 -28.55 0.24 -12.90
CA LEU A 101 -28.68 -1.03 -13.62
C LEU A 101 -29.66 -2.02 -12.97
N ALA A 102 -29.74 -1.99 -11.66
CA ALA A 102 -30.61 -2.85 -10.85
C ALA A 102 -31.31 -2.01 -9.77
N PRO A 103 -32.40 -1.29 -10.10
CA PRO A 103 -33.10 -0.42 -9.14
C PRO A 103 -33.64 -1.17 -7.92
N ASP A 104 -34.09 -2.40 -8.11
CA ASP A 104 -34.59 -3.28 -7.04
C ASP A 104 -33.48 -4.13 -6.40
N GLY A 105 -32.23 -4.00 -6.90
CA GLY A 105 -31.08 -4.74 -6.41
C GLY A 105 -30.67 -4.28 -5.02
N ASN A 106 -30.43 -5.23 -4.13
CA ASN A 106 -29.96 -4.99 -2.77
C ASN A 106 -28.45 -5.18 -2.70
N LEU A 107 -27.71 -4.11 -2.39
CA LEU A 107 -26.25 -4.19 -2.20
C LEU A 107 -25.90 -5.18 -1.07
N ALA A 108 -26.72 -5.27 -0.04
CA ALA A 108 -26.48 -6.18 1.07
C ALA A 108 -26.45 -7.66 0.63
N GLU A 109 -27.23 -8.05 -0.38
CA GLU A 109 -27.20 -9.43 -0.92
C GLU A 109 -25.91 -9.73 -1.69
N LEU A 110 -25.33 -8.73 -2.34
CA LEU A 110 -24.05 -8.87 -3.03
C LEU A 110 -22.90 -9.07 -2.03
N PHE A 111 -22.94 -8.30 -0.95
CA PHE A 111 -21.83 -8.22 0.02
C PHE A 111 -22.08 -9.00 1.32
N ALA A 112 -23.18 -9.75 1.44
CA ALA A 112 -23.39 -10.70 2.55
C ALA A 112 -22.51 -11.96 2.35
N THR A 113 -21.20 -11.76 2.21
CA THR A 113 -20.21 -12.81 1.98
C THR A 113 -19.58 -13.28 3.28
N GLN A 114 -18.86 -14.41 3.22
CA GLN A 114 -18.15 -14.91 4.37
C GLN A 114 -17.05 -13.95 4.87
N GLN A 115 -16.46 -13.17 3.95
CA GLN A 115 -15.44 -12.17 4.28
C GLN A 115 -16.02 -11.00 5.09
N LEU A 116 -17.27 -10.61 4.83
CA LEU A 116 -17.95 -9.51 5.51
C LEU A 116 -18.93 -9.98 6.59
N LYS A 117 -18.81 -11.25 7.01
CA LYS A 117 -19.65 -11.84 8.05
C LYS A 117 -19.58 -11.02 9.35
N GLY A 118 -20.73 -10.62 9.85
CA GLY A 118 -20.85 -9.79 11.06
C GLY A 118 -20.73 -8.28 10.80
N LYS A 119 -20.30 -7.84 9.59
CA LYS A 119 -20.27 -6.42 9.20
C LYS A 119 -21.43 -6.08 8.26
N VAL A 120 -21.75 -6.99 7.34
CA VAL A 120 -22.87 -6.87 6.40
C VAL A 120 -23.80 -8.07 6.58
N THR A 121 -25.09 -7.80 6.67
CA THR A 121 -26.16 -8.80 6.68
C THR A 121 -27.13 -8.50 5.54
N THR A 122 -27.91 -9.46 5.12
CA THR A 122 -28.92 -9.29 4.04
C THR A 122 -29.98 -8.22 4.36
N LYS A 123 -30.03 -7.75 5.61
CA LYS A 123 -30.94 -6.68 6.07
C LYS A 123 -30.25 -5.32 6.20
N SER A 124 -28.93 -5.24 5.95
CA SER A 124 -28.19 -3.99 6.03
C SER A 124 -28.68 -3.02 4.96
N SER A 125 -28.72 -1.74 5.31
CA SER A 125 -29.03 -0.68 4.34
C SER A 125 -27.87 -0.45 3.39
N ASP A 126 -28.16 0.07 2.19
CA ASP A 126 -27.10 0.40 1.20
C ASP A 126 -26.07 1.37 1.76
N SER A 127 -26.49 2.33 2.59
CA SER A 127 -25.60 3.28 3.26
C SER A 127 -24.65 2.60 4.26
N GLU A 128 -25.09 1.56 4.95
CA GLU A 128 -24.25 0.77 5.85
C GLU A 128 -23.26 -0.07 5.05
N VAL A 129 -23.71 -0.71 3.97
CA VAL A 129 -22.84 -1.46 3.06
C VAL A 129 -21.77 -0.56 2.46
N GLU A 130 -22.12 0.64 2.01
CA GLU A 130 -21.18 1.62 1.48
C GLU A 130 -20.09 2.00 2.49
N LYS A 131 -20.48 2.25 3.75
CA LYS A 131 -19.52 2.55 4.83
C LYS A 131 -18.58 1.38 5.10
N VAL A 132 -19.09 0.16 5.11
CA VAL A 132 -18.30 -1.05 5.32
C VAL A 132 -17.33 -1.23 4.14
N LEU A 133 -17.77 -1.07 2.90
CA LEU A 133 -16.91 -1.17 1.72
C LEU A 133 -15.76 -0.16 1.77
N ARG A 134 -16.02 1.09 2.16
CA ARG A 134 -14.97 2.11 2.33
C ARG A 134 -13.94 1.70 3.38
N ALA A 135 -14.41 1.19 4.52
CA ALA A 135 -13.53 0.74 5.58
C ALA A 135 -12.67 -0.46 5.15
N GLU A 136 -13.24 -1.43 4.42
CA GLU A 136 -12.50 -2.59 3.93
C GLU A 136 -11.48 -2.23 2.85
N VAL A 137 -11.83 -1.34 1.93
CA VAL A 137 -10.90 -0.83 0.91
C VAL A 137 -9.74 -0.09 1.60
N GLN A 138 -10.01 0.76 2.58
CA GLN A 138 -8.95 1.44 3.32
C GLN A 138 -8.06 0.44 4.06
N SER A 139 -8.64 -0.56 4.70
CA SER A 139 -7.89 -1.64 5.37
C SER A 139 -7.03 -2.43 4.38
N ALA A 140 -7.52 -2.71 3.18
CA ALA A 140 -6.75 -3.38 2.14
C ALA A 140 -5.55 -2.56 1.67
N ILE A 141 -5.72 -1.23 1.53
CA ILE A 141 -4.65 -0.29 1.19
C ILE A 141 -3.59 -0.27 2.30
N ASP A 142 -4.01 -0.12 3.55
CA ASP A 142 -3.11 -0.06 4.71
C ASP A 142 -2.31 -1.37 4.87
N ASN A 143 -2.96 -2.52 4.69
CA ASN A 143 -2.31 -3.83 4.72
C ASN A 143 -1.30 -3.98 3.59
N SER A 144 -1.65 -3.57 2.37
CA SER A 144 -0.75 -3.61 1.22
C SER A 144 0.48 -2.73 1.44
N TYR A 145 0.27 -1.51 1.95
CA TYR A 145 1.35 -0.61 2.31
C TYR A 145 2.30 -1.22 3.35
N ASN A 146 1.76 -1.78 4.44
CA ASN A 146 2.56 -2.39 5.50
C ASN A 146 3.38 -3.60 5.00
N VAL A 147 2.78 -4.44 4.14
CA VAL A 147 3.48 -5.57 3.52
C VAL A 147 4.62 -5.10 2.63
N LEU A 148 4.37 -4.11 1.77
CA LEU A 148 5.37 -3.54 0.88
C LEU A 148 6.50 -2.88 1.67
N ARG A 149 6.17 -2.04 2.66
CA ARG A 149 7.14 -1.41 3.54
C ARG A 149 8.03 -2.44 4.23
N THR A 150 7.44 -3.46 4.86
CA THR A 150 8.20 -4.53 5.55
C THR A 150 9.13 -5.27 4.58
N ARG A 151 8.72 -5.46 3.32
CA ARG A 151 9.58 -6.12 2.31
C ARG A 151 10.73 -5.21 1.89
N ILE A 152 10.48 -3.92 1.68
CA ILE A 152 11.50 -2.94 1.30
C ILE A 152 12.50 -2.76 2.44
N ASP A 153 12.04 -2.63 3.69
CA ASP A 153 12.89 -2.49 4.87
C ASP A 153 13.86 -3.68 5.04
N ARG A 154 13.44 -4.89 4.63
CA ARG A 154 14.32 -6.09 4.66
C ARG A 154 15.52 -6.00 3.72
N PHE A 155 15.45 -5.19 2.68
CA PHE A 155 16.57 -4.95 1.76
C PHE A 155 17.54 -3.86 2.26
N GLY A 156 17.29 -3.30 3.45
CA GLY A 156 18.15 -2.27 4.05
C GLY A 156 18.12 -0.94 3.30
N VAL A 157 17.03 -0.68 2.56
CA VAL A 157 16.86 0.60 1.87
C VAL A 157 16.54 1.66 2.92
N VAL A 158 17.44 2.62 3.10
CA VAL A 158 17.25 3.77 3.98
C VAL A 158 16.38 4.79 3.23
N GLN A 159 15.25 5.15 3.78
CA GLN A 159 14.24 6.05 3.18
C GLN A 159 13.58 5.45 1.91
N PRO A 160 12.69 4.45 2.08
CA PRO A 160 11.83 4.00 0.99
C PRO A 160 10.74 5.01 0.65
#